data_363cc1bbc90cbdc919cee71aaf24bb8c
#
_entry.id   363cc1bbc90cbdc919cee71aaf24bb8c
#
_cell.length_a   1.000
_cell.length_b   1.000
_cell.length_c   1.000
_cell.angle_alpha   90.00
_cell.angle_beta   90.00
_cell.angle_gamma   90.00
#
_symmetry.space_group_name_H-M   'P 1'
#
loop_
_entity.id
_entity.type
_entity.pdbx_description
1 polymer ?
#
loop_
_entity_poly.entity_id
_entity_poly.type
_entity_poly.pdbx_seq_one_letter_code
_entity_poly.pdbx_strand_id
1 'polypeptide(L)'
;CEDFDQIAKYVGSLNLKHSSPKGMNTDTVLLGSTFIVGGQIKGQPMELFLVYPQGNYIKPADSKPYLVIGEVKYGKPILDRVITPDVKLGDASRCALISMDSTLKSDLTVGPPIDFVVYKKDQFKIASQKCLNLNDKEFSSMTNEWSEGILKGLNSFPSIDWE
;
A
#
# COMPACT_ATOMS: atom_id res chain seq x y z
N CYS A 1 14.53 8.25 19.47
CA CYS A 1 14.89 7.09 18.62
C CYS A 1 16.12 7.48 17.80
N GLU A 2 17.11 6.61 17.74
CA GLU A 2 18.37 6.85 17.02
C GLU A 2 18.25 6.44 15.54
N ASP A 3 17.38 5.49 15.24
CA ASP A 3 17.10 5.01 13.89
C ASP A 3 15.61 4.64 13.72
N PHE A 4 15.18 4.44 12.47
CA PHE A 4 13.80 4.12 12.14
C PHE A 4 13.41 2.68 12.50
N ASP A 5 14.37 1.78 12.63
CA ASP A 5 14.17 0.40 13.11
C ASP A 5 13.65 0.37 14.55
N GLN A 6 14.16 1.25 15.42
CA GLN A 6 13.65 1.41 16.78
C GLN A 6 12.19 1.88 16.80
N ILE A 7 11.77 2.69 15.82
CA ILE A 7 10.37 3.11 15.70
C ILE A 7 9.48 1.90 15.36
N ALA A 8 9.90 1.09 14.37
CA ALA A 8 9.15 -0.13 14.00
C ALA A 8 9.05 -1.11 15.17
N LYS A 9 10.16 -1.32 15.89
CA LYS A 9 10.21 -2.15 17.09
C LYS A 9 9.29 -1.63 18.21
N TYR A 10 9.27 -0.32 18.42
CA TYR A 10 8.39 0.31 19.41
C TYR A 10 6.92 0.13 19.04
N VAL A 11 6.53 0.38 17.78
CA VAL A 11 5.16 0.14 17.29
C VAL A 11 4.77 -1.34 17.46
N GLY A 12 5.68 -2.27 17.14
CA GLY A 12 5.47 -3.70 17.37
C GLY A 12 5.22 -4.05 18.82
N SER A 13 5.99 -3.47 19.74
CA SER A 13 5.82 -3.68 21.18
C SER A 13 4.49 -3.14 21.72
N LEU A 14 4.05 -1.98 21.22
CA LEU A 14 2.75 -1.43 21.54
C LEU A 14 1.61 -2.30 20.99
N ASN A 15 1.73 -2.75 19.75
CA ASN A 15 0.76 -3.63 19.12
C ASN A 15 0.57 -4.90 19.98
N LEU A 16 1.66 -5.58 20.31
CA LEU A 16 1.63 -6.76 21.15
C LEU A 16 1.01 -6.51 22.53
N LYS A 17 1.37 -5.39 23.17
CA LYS A 17 0.85 -5.00 24.49
C LYS A 17 -0.67 -4.78 24.48
N HIS A 18 -1.21 -4.24 23.39
CA HIS A 18 -2.63 -3.89 23.28
C HIS A 18 -3.49 -4.97 22.60
N SER A 19 -2.86 -5.96 21.94
CA SER A 19 -3.54 -7.07 21.29
C SER A 19 -3.92 -8.21 22.23
N SER A 20 -3.32 -8.27 23.44
CA SER A 20 -3.61 -9.29 24.44
C SER A 20 -4.69 -8.78 25.39
N PRO A 21 -5.90 -9.35 25.40
CA PRO A 21 -6.91 -9.05 26.40
C PRO A 21 -6.37 -9.40 27.79
N LYS A 22 -6.42 -8.45 28.74
CA LYS A 22 -6.05 -8.72 30.12
C LYS A 22 -6.98 -9.81 30.70
N GLY A 23 -6.44 -10.96 31.02
CA GLY A 23 -7.14 -12.00 31.79
C GLY A 23 -7.79 -13.13 30.98
N MET A 24 -7.51 -13.30 29.68
CA MET A 24 -7.97 -14.43 28.89
C MET A 24 -6.90 -15.51 28.72
N ASN A 25 -7.34 -16.78 28.73
CA ASN A 25 -6.52 -17.98 28.54
C ASN A 25 -5.86 -17.99 27.14
N THR A 26 -4.76 -18.72 27.02
CA THR A 26 -3.83 -18.80 25.88
C THR A 26 -4.42 -19.14 24.50
N ASP A 27 -5.70 -19.48 24.39
CA ASP A 27 -6.38 -19.82 23.13
C ASP A 27 -7.15 -18.65 22.51
N THR A 28 -6.98 -17.42 23.02
CA THR A 28 -7.70 -16.26 22.51
C THR A 28 -7.03 -15.73 21.26
N VAL A 29 -7.82 -15.56 20.19
CA VAL A 29 -7.41 -14.91 18.95
C VAL A 29 -6.78 -13.56 19.29
N LEU A 30 -5.51 -13.36 18.93
CA LEU A 30 -4.83 -12.08 19.05
C LEU A 30 -5.53 -11.06 18.15
N LEU A 31 -6.27 -10.14 18.74
CA LEU A 31 -6.91 -9.01 18.06
C LEU A 31 -5.87 -7.92 17.75
N GLY A 32 -4.78 -8.30 17.11
CA GLY A 32 -3.72 -7.39 16.73
C GLY A 32 -3.96 -6.80 15.35
N SER A 33 -3.43 -5.61 15.14
CA SER A 33 -3.48 -4.91 13.85
C SER A 33 -2.17 -5.08 13.10
N THR A 34 -2.24 -5.05 11.78
CA THR A 34 -1.07 -4.91 10.92
C THR A 34 -0.89 -3.44 10.57
N PHE A 35 0.34 -2.92 10.64
CA PHE A 35 0.66 -1.53 10.33
C PHE A 35 1.70 -1.45 9.23
N ILE A 36 1.59 -0.44 8.38
CA ILE A 36 2.70 0.06 7.58
C ILE A 36 3.21 1.33 8.27
N VAL A 37 4.49 1.34 8.60
CA VAL A 37 5.15 2.47 9.26
C VAL A 37 6.23 2.97 8.31
N GLY A 38 6.12 4.22 7.88
CA GLY A 38 7.06 4.82 6.94
C GLY A 38 7.42 6.23 7.33
N GLY A 39 8.66 6.64 7.01
CA GLY A 39 9.11 8.00 7.26
C GLY A 39 10.60 8.18 7.12
N GLN A 40 11.10 9.27 7.71
CA GLN A 40 12.50 9.63 7.64
C GLN A 40 12.94 10.36 8.91
N ILE A 41 14.09 9.99 9.43
CA ILE A 41 14.82 10.75 10.46
C ILE A 41 15.82 11.66 9.75
N LYS A 42 15.99 12.89 10.22
CA LYS A 42 16.93 13.85 9.64
C LYS A 42 18.36 13.27 9.59
N GLY A 43 18.95 13.31 8.39
CA GLY A 43 20.27 12.76 8.15
C GLY A 43 20.32 11.25 7.86
N GLN A 44 19.16 10.58 7.83
CA GLN A 44 19.04 9.15 7.54
C GLN A 44 18.21 8.90 6.27
N PRO A 45 18.28 7.69 5.67
CA PRO A 45 17.44 7.32 4.54
C PRO A 45 15.95 7.26 4.94
N MET A 46 15.07 7.37 3.96
CA MET A 46 13.66 7.02 4.13
C MET A 46 13.54 5.51 4.33
N GLU A 47 12.66 5.12 5.25
CA GLU A 47 12.42 3.71 5.54
C GLU A 47 10.94 3.38 5.59
N LEU A 48 10.62 2.12 5.33
CA LEU A 48 9.28 1.57 5.32
C LEU A 48 9.29 0.20 5.98
N PHE A 49 8.35 -0.04 6.91
CA PHE A 49 8.24 -1.30 7.63
C PHE A 49 6.79 -1.79 7.64
N LEU A 50 6.62 -3.08 7.51
CA LEU A 50 5.39 -3.80 7.81
C LEU A 50 5.52 -4.39 9.21
N VAL A 51 4.65 -3.98 10.12
CA VAL A 51 4.62 -4.44 11.51
C VAL A 51 3.42 -5.38 11.69
N TYR A 52 3.68 -6.61 12.11
CA TYR A 52 2.69 -7.64 12.32
C TYR A 52 2.03 -7.59 13.70
N PRO A 53 0.86 -8.25 13.88
CA PRO A 53 0.19 -8.35 15.18
C PRO A 53 1.06 -8.92 16.29
N GLN A 54 2.00 -9.82 15.92
CA GLN A 54 2.93 -10.48 16.85
C GLN A 54 4.10 -9.59 17.26
N GLY A 55 4.14 -8.34 16.78
CA GLY A 55 5.16 -7.35 17.12
C GLY A 55 6.44 -7.43 16.30
N ASN A 56 6.62 -8.48 15.50
CA ASN A 56 7.70 -8.56 14.52
C ASN A 56 7.44 -7.65 13.31
N TYR A 57 8.47 -7.32 12.56
CA TYR A 57 8.38 -6.42 11.40
C TYR A 57 9.36 -6.82 10.30
N ILE A 58 9.06 -6.39 9.08
CA ILE A 58 9.91 -6.60 7.90
C ILE A 58 10.04 -5.31 7.09
N LYS A 59 11.11 -5.19 6.32
CA LYS A 59 11.26 -4.19 5.24
C LYS A 59 10.75 -4.75 3.91
N PRO A 60 10.34 -3.90 2.97
CA PRO A 60 10.11 -4.34 1.60
C PRO A 60 11.42 -4.86 0.98
N ALA A 61 11.32 -5.74 0.01
CA ALA A 61 12.48 -6.18 -0.77
C ALA A 61 13.00 -5.02 -1.63
N ASP A 62 14.33 -4.92 -1.79
CA ASP A 62 14.96 -3.86 -2.61
C ASP A 62 14.41 -3.84 -4.05
N SER A 63 14.14 -5.01 -4.63
CA SER A 63 13.54 -5.15 -5.96
C SER A 63 12.06 -4.77 -6.05
N LYS A 64 11.36 -4.71 -4.92
CA LYS A 64 9.94 -4.40 -4.77
C LYS A 64 9.72 -3.43 -3.60
N PRO A 65 10.05 -2.14 -3.76
CA PRO A 65 10.10 -1.16 -2.69
C PRO A 65 8.70 -0.64 -2.29
N TYR A 66 7.78 -1.55 -2.03
CA TYR A 66 6.44 -1.21 -1.56
C TYR A 66 5.92 -2.27 -0.59
N LEU A 67 4.92 -1.90 0.19
CA LEU A 67 4.20 -2.79 1.11
C LEU A 67 2.70 -2.63 0.89
N VAL A 68 1.95 -3.70 1.15
CA VAL A 68 0.48 -3.73 1.08
C VAL A 68 -0.05 -4.43 2.31
N ILE A 69 -1.15 -3.92 2.86
CA ILE A 69 -1.95 -4.56 3.91
C ILE A 69 -3.43 -4.56 3.52
N GLY A 70 -4.23 -5.38 4.17
CA GLY A 70 -5.64 -5.58 3.83
C GLY A 70 -5.82 -6.54 2.65
N GLU A 71 -6.72 -6.22 1.72
CA GLU A 71 -6.93 -7.05 0.53
C GLU A 71 -5.83 -6.81 -0.51
N VAL A 72 -5.04 -7.83 -0.80
CA VAL A 72 -3.85 -7.71 -1.65
C VAL A 72 -4.02 -8.35 -3.04
N LYS A 73 -5.01 -9.22 -3.21
CA LYS A 73 -5.13 -10.07 -4.42
C LYS A 73 -5.33 -9.29 -5.70
N TYR A 74 -6.10 -8.21 -5.64
CA TYR A 74 -6.54 -7.49 -6.84
C TYR A 74 -5.60 -6.34 -7.22
N GLY A 75 -5.03 -5.66 -6.24
CA GLY A 75 -4.15 -4.52 -6.47
C GLY A 75 -2.68 -4.88 -6.64
N LYS A 76 -2.18 -5.86 -5.89
CA LYS A 76 -0.77 -6.27 -5.92
C LYS A 76 -0.25 -6.66 -7.31
N PRO A 77 -0.98 -7.38 -8.17
CA PRO A 77 -0.51 -7.71 -9.52
C PRO A 77 -0.16 -6.50 -10.39
N ILE A 78 -0.79 -5.35 -10.14
CA ILE A 78 -0.49 -4.08 -10.83
C ILE A 78 0.80 -3.49 -10.28
N LEU A 79 0.92 -3.42 -8.95
CA LEU A 79 2.12 -2.93 -8.27
C LEU A 79 3.36 -3.75 -8.67
N ASP A 80 3.24 -5.07 -8.73
CA ASP A 80 4.33 -5.98 -9.10
C ASP A 80 4.89 -5.72 -10.50
N ARG A 81 4.06 -5.23 -11.43
CA ARG A 81 4.46 -4.92 -12.81
C ARG A 81 5.10 -3.55 -12.97
N VAL A 82 4.69 -2.58 -12.15
CA VAL A 82 5.01 -1.17 -12.36
C VAL A 82 6.03 -0.66 -11.35
N ILE A 83 5.94 -1.08 -10.08
CA ILE A 83 6.80 -0.54 -9.03
C ILE A 83 8.18 -1.19 -9.07
N THR A 84 9.17 -0.39 -9.39
CA THR A 84 10.59 -0.73 -9.40
C THR A 84 11.37 0.28 -8.54
N PRO A 85 12.63 0.01 -8.16
CA PRO A 85 13.44 0.96 -7.39
C PRO A 85 13.58 2.34 -8.05
N ASP A 86 13.53 2.40 -9.39
CA ASP A 86 13.73 3.62 -10.17
C ASP A 86 12.41 4.30 -10.57
N VAL A 87 11.26 3.78 -10.12
CA VAL A 87 9.96 4.36 -10.46
C VAL A 87 9.84 5.80 -9.95
N LYS A 88 9.40 6.71 -10.80
CA LYS A 88 9.15 8.10 -10.42
C LYS A 88 7.96 8.19 -9.47
N LEU A 89 8.01 9.10 -8.51
CA LEU A 89 6.94 9.28 -7.51
C LEU A 89 5.57 9.50 -8.14
N GLY A 90 5.48 10.23 -9.26
CA GLY A 90 4.22 10.44 -9.98
C GLY A 90 3.66 9.14 -10.59
N ASP A 91 4.54 8.28 -11.12
CA ASP A 91 4.14 6.98 -11.69
C ASP A 91 3.75 6.00 -10.58
N ALA A 92 4.50 5.98 -9.49
CA ALA A 92 4.16 5.20 -8.31
C ALA A 92 2.80 5.62 -7.72
N SER A 93 2.53 6.93 -7.68
CA SER A 93 1.25 7.49 -7.23
C SER A 93 0.08 7.02 -8.10
N ARG A 94 0.22 7.11 -9.43
CA ARG A 94 -0.80 6.61 -10.37
C ARG A 94 -1.00 5.11 -10.23
N CYS A 95 0.09 4.36 -10.14
CA CYS A 95 0.04 2.91 -9.97
C CYS A 95 -0.69 2.50 -8.68
N ALA A 96 -0.42 3.18 -7.56
CA ALA A 96 -1.10 2.95 -6.29
C ALA A 96 -2.62 3.21 -6.38
N LEU A 97 -3.02 4.30 -7.04
CA LEU A 97 -4.44 4.62 -7.23
C LEU A 97 -5.16 3.63 -8.15
N ILE A 98 -4.51 3.17 -9.23
CA ILE A 98 -5.05 2.13 -10.11
C ILE A 98 -5.12 0.77 -9.41
N SER A 99 -4.13 0.45 -8.57
CA SER A 99 -4.15 -0.73 -7.72
C SER A 99 -5.37 -0.71 -6.76
N MET A 100 -5.66 0.46 -6.18
CA MET A 100 -6.83 0.66 -5.32
C MET A 100 -8.14 0.54 -6.13
N ASP A 101 -8.25 1.15 -7.32
CA ASP A 101 -9.41 1.03 -8.19
C ASP A 101 -9.72 -0.44 -8.53
N SER A 102 -8.69 -1.23 -8.87
CA SER A 102 -8.85 -2.65 -9.16
C SER A 102 -9.36 -3.44 -7.95
N THR A 103 -8.95 -3.05 -6.75
CA THR A 103 -9.45 -3.66 -5.52
C THR A 103 -10.90 -3.26 -5.26
N LEU A 104 -11.25 -1.97 -5.37
CA LEU A 104 -12.61 -1.46 -5.21
C LEU A 104 -13.62 -2.11 -6.17
N LYS A 105 -13.19 -2.42 -7.40
CA LYS A 105 -14.04 -3.11 -8.40
C LYS A 105 -14.25 -4.59 -8.13
N SER A 106 -13.35 -5.22 -7.36
CA SER A 106 -13.31 -6.68 -7.19
C SER A 106 -13.69 -7.14 -5.78
N ASP A 107 -13.65 -6.24 -4.79
CA ASP A 107 -13.95 -6.55 -3.40
C ASP A 107 -14.94 -5.53 -2.81
N LEU A 108 -16.14 -6.00 -2.50
CA LEU A 108 -17.21 -5.18 -1.92
C LEU A 108 -16.95 -4.70 -0.49
N THR A 109 -15.95 -5.27 0.19
CA THR A 109 -15.58 -4.86 1.55
C THR A 109 -14.63 -3.67 1.56
N VAL A 110 -14.09 -3.30 0.40
CA VAL A 110 -13.22 -2.14 0.20
C VAL A 110 -14.01 -1.03 -0.48
N GLY A 111 -14.03 0.14 0.12
CA GLY A 111 -14.84 1.26 -0.37
C GLY A 111 -14.18 2.63 -0.17
N PRO A 112 -14.71 3.66 -0.86
CA PRO A 112 -14.28 5.03 -0.65
C PRO A 112 -14.71 5.55 0.74
N PRO A 113 -14.13 6.67 1.22
CA PRO A 113 -13.11 7.46 0.53
C PRO A 113 -11.71 6.82 0.58
N ILE A 114 -10.85 7.19 -0.38
CA ILE A 114 -9.44 6.83 -0.40
C ILE A 114 -8.63 7.99 0.16
N ASP A 115 -7.99 7.79 1.30
CA ASP A 115 -7.02 8.74 1.83
C ASP A 115 -5.67 8.52 1.13
N PHE A 116 -5.25 9.53 0.39
CA PHE A 116 -4.03 9.50 -0.41
C PHE A 116 -3.03 10.54 0.10
N VAL A 117 -1.85 10.08 0.49
CA VAL A 117 -0.80 10.90 1.08
C VAL A 117 0.51 10.75 0.30
N VAL A 118 1.16 11.87 0.03
CA VAL A 118 2.49 11.92 -0.58
C VAL A 118 3.49 12.53 0.40
N TYR A 119 4.51 11.76 0.71
CA TYR A 119 5.69 12.22 1.44
C TYR A 119 6.90 12.26 0.51
N LYS A 120 7.67 13.34 0.52
CA LYS A 120 8.89 13.49 -0.29
C LYS A 120 10.12 13.46 0.61
N LYS A 121 11.14 12.75 0.14
CA LYS A 121 12.45 12.68 0.79
C LYS A 121 12.96 14.09 1.19
N ASP A 122 13.53 14.18 2.38
CA ASP A 122 14.17 15.36 2.97
C ASP A 122 13.25 16.58 3.21
N GLN A 123 11.93 16.44 3.00
CA GLN A 123 10.99 17.54 3.29
C GLN A 123 10.46 17.52 4.73
N PHE A 124 10.51 16.39 5.42
CA PHE A 124 10.03 16.20 6.80
C PHE A 124 8.60 16.72 7.04
N LYS A 125 7.79 16.70 6.01
CA LYS A 125 6.38 17.09 6.02
C LYS A 125 5.62 16.35 4.94
N ILE A 126 4.33 16.22 5.10
CA ILE A 126 3.44 15.72 4.06
C ILE A 126 3.44 16.73 2.91
N ALA A 127 3.81 16.27 1.72
CA ALA A 127 3.86 17.09 0.51
C ALA A 127 2.47 17.30 -0.11
N SER A 128 1.60 16.28 -0.03
CA SER A 128 0.21 16.35 -0.50
C SER A 128 -0.63 15.34 0.28
N GLN A 129 -1.86 15.73 0.55
CA GLN A 129 -2.88 14.84 1.10
C GLN A 129 -4.19 15.09 0.38
N LYS A 130 -4.86 14.03 -0.07
CA LYS A 130 -6.16 14.08 -0.72
C LYS A 130 -7.05 12.98 -0.13
N CYS A 131 -8.32 13.27 -0.01
CA CYS A 131 -9.38 12.31 0.28
C CYS A 131 -10.21 12.17 -1.00
N LEU A 132 -10.13 11.02 -1.66
CA LEU A 132 -10.67 10.80 -2.99
C LEU A 132 -11.93 9.94 -2.92
N ASN A 133 -12.96 10.36 -3.65
CA ASN A 133 -14.17 9.58 -3.88
C ASN A 133 -14.22 9.08 -5.34
N LEU A 134 -15.06 8.08 -5.61
CA LEU A 134 -15.18 7.49 -6.95
C LEU A 134 -15.56 8.51 -8.03
N ASN A 135 -16.31 9.55 -7.65
CA ASN A 135 -16.77 10.59 -8.56
C ASN A 135 -15.79 11.76 -8.74
N ASP A 136 -14.65 11.74 -8.06
CA ASP A 136 -13.64 12.77 -8.23
C ASP A 136 -13.08 12.73 -9.65
N LYS A 137 -13.14 13.87 -10.34
CA LYS A 137 -12.85 13.99 -11.77
C LYS A 137 -11.47 13.42 -12.15
N GLU A 138 -10.45 13.72 -11.35
CA GLU A 138 -9.08 13.23 -11.61
C GLU A 138 -9.00 11.71 -11.46
N PHE A 139 -9.64 11.14 -10.41
CA PHE A 139 -9.63 9.72 -10.16
C PHE A 139 -10.44 8.95 -11.20
N SER A 140 -11.67 9.41 -11.50
CA SER A 140 -12.53 8.77 -12.49
C SER A 140 -11.97 8.82 -13.90
N SER A 141 -11.34 9.93 -14.32
CA SER A 141 -10.65 10.01 -15.61
C SER A 141 -9.53 8.96 -15.72
N MET A 142 -8.68 8.89 -14.70
CA MET A 142 -7.56 7.95 -14.67
C MET A 142 -8.03 6.48 -14.72
N THR A 143 -9.08 6.12 -13.99
CA THR A 143 -9.61 4.75 -13.95
C THR A 143 -10.28 4.36 -15.26
N ASN A 144 -10.93 5.32 -15.96
CA ASN A 144 -11.49 5.12 -17.29
C ASN A 144 -10.38 4.90 -18.33
N GLU A 145 -9.35 5.76 -18.34
CA GLU A 145 -8.19 5.62 -19.23
C GLU A 145 -7.46 4.28 -19.01
N TRP A 146 -7.36 3.83 -17.74
CA TRP A 146 -6.81 2.52 -17.42
C TRP A 146 -7.65 1.39 -18.04
N SER A 147 -8.96 1.44 -17.90
CA SER A 147 -9.87 0.43 -18.45
C SER A 147 -9.78 0.37 -19.98
N GLU A 148 -9.74 1.53 -20.64
CA GLU A 148 -9.51 1.61 -22.09
C GLU A 148 -8.13 1.08 -22.50
N GLY A 149 -7.09 1.38 -21.70
CA GLY A 149 -5.73 0.89 -21.92
C GLY A 149 -5.65 -0.64 -21.89
N ILE A 150 -6.35 -1.28 -20.96
CA ILE A 150 -6.46 -2.75 -20.89
C ILE A 150 -7.11 -3.31 -22.16
N LEU A 151 -8.24 -2.72 -22.59
CA LEU A 151 -8.94 -3.17 -23.80
C LEU A 151 -8.08 -2.97 -25.06
N LYS A 152 -7.39 -1.85 -25.18
CA LYS A 152 -6.44 -1.60 -26.28
C LYS A 152 -5.31 -2.64 -26.27
N GLY A 153 -4.76 -2.95 -25.12
CA GLY A 153 -3.74 -3.98 -24.94
C GLY A 153 -4.25 -5.36 -25.36
N LEU A 154 -5.44 -5.75 -24.90
CA LEU A 154 -6.06 -7.02 -25.25
C LEU A 154 -6.28 -7.16 -26.77
N ASN A 155 -6.79 -6.10 -27.40
CA ASN A 155 -7.06 -6.08 -28.84
C ASN A 155 -5.77 -6.08 -29.73
N SER A 156 -4.61 -5.82 -29.15
CA SER A 156 -3.32 -5.88 -29.82
C SER A 156 -2.73 -7.29 -29.89
N PHE A 157 -3.28 -8.24 -29.15
CA PHE A 157 -2.82 -9.62 -29.18
C PHE A 157 -3.31 -10.34 -30.47
N PRO A 158 -2.53 -11.32 -30.95
CA PRO A 158 -3.00 -12.18 -32.05
C PRO A 158 -4.29 -12.88 -31.65
N SER A 159 -5.19 -13.05 -32.62
CA SER A 159 -6.37 -13.88 -32.42
C SER A 159 -5.95 -15.33 -32.15
N ILE A 160 -6.68 -15.99 -31.25
CA ILE A 160 -6.51 -17.42 -31.02
C ILE A 160 -7.53 -18.14 -31.89
N ASP A 161 -7.05 -19.01 -32.79
CA ASP A 161 -7.90 -19.90 -33.56
C ASP A 161 -8.23 -21.13 -32.72
N TRP A 162 -9.52 -21.38 -32.53
CA TRP A 162 -10.05 -22.49 -31.75
C TRP A 162 -10.62 -23.63 -32.61
N GLU A 163 -10.53 -23.52 -33.95
CA GLU A 163 -11.01 -24.55 -34.88
C GLU A 163 -9.92 -25.59 -35.23
#